data_c1aa8dafc8faf9c13f45949b9d5cd3bc
#
_entry.id   c1aa8dafc8faf9c13f45949b9d5cd3bc
#
_cell.length_a   1.000
_cell.length_b   1.000
_cell.length_c   1.000
_cell.angle_alpha   90.00
_cell.angle_beta   90.00
_cell.angle_gamma   90.00
#
_symmetry.space_group_name_H-M   'P 1'
#
loop_
_entity.id
_entity.type
_entity.pdbx_description
1 polymer ?
#
loop_
_entity_poly.entity_id
_entity_poly.type
_entity_poly.pdbx_seq_one_letter_code
_entity_poly.pdbx_strand_id
1 'polypeptide(L)'
;MANNIGKITQIIGAVLDIKFTEGNLPEINDAIRIPLRGDQAGKELTVEVSQHLGDDTVRCIAMGSTDGLVRGMDAVAAGGPISVPVGENTLGRMFNVLGDPIDEIDPPAGVEKWPIHRPAPAFEEQATSQEMLETGIKVVDLLCPYQKGGKIGLFGGAGVGKTVLIQELIHNIATEHGGYSVFTGVGERTREGNDLYYEMKESGVIDKTTMVFGQMNEPPGARMRVALTGLTMAEYFRDKGGKDVLLFIDNIFRFTQAGSEVSALLGRMPSAVGYQPTLQTEMGALQERITSTKNGSITSVQAVYVPADDLTDPAPATTFAHLDATTVLERSIAELGIYPAVDPLGSTSRILDPRIVGQEHFEVARGVQEILQKYKELQDIIAILGMDELSEDDKLVVSRARKVQRFLSQPFFVATQFTGLDGKYVPIAETIRGFKEILEGKHDDVPESYFLNAGTMR
;
A
#
# COMPACT_ATOMS: atom_id res chain seq x y z
N MET A 1 -38.54 7.01 9.98
CA MET A 1 -38.72 6.37 8.67
C MET A 1 -39.02 4.90 8.91
N ALA A 2 -40.02 4.34 8.22
CA ALA A 2 -40.30 2.91 8.33
C ALA A 2 -39.08 2.13 7.84
N ASN A 3 -38.63 1.16 8.65
CA ASN A 3 -37.50 0.30 8.27
C ASN A 3 -37.87 -0.51 7.02
N ASN A 4 -37.10 -0.41 5.97
CA ASN A 4 -37.24 -1.24 4.78
C ASN A 4 -36.68 -2.64 5.07
N ILE A 5 -37.57 -3.61 5.28
CA ILE A 5 -37.23 -4.96 5.69
C ILE A 5 -37.51 -5.94 4.55
N GLY A 6 -36.48 -6.66 4.14
CA GLY A 6 -36.59 -7.78 3.21
C GLY A 6 -36.49 -9.13 3.92
N LYS A 7 -36.62 -10.18 3.13
CA LYS A 7 -36.51 -11.59 3.58
C LYS A 7 -35.47 -12.32 2.77
N ILE A 8 -34.62 -13.09 3.43
CA ILE A 8 -33.65 -13.96 2.77
C ILE A 8 -34.42 -15.04 2.00
N THR A 9 -34.15 -15.17 0.71
CA THR A 9 -34.76 -16.18 -0.17
C THR A 9 -33.79 -17.30 -0.54
N GLN A 10 -32.49 -16.99 -0.63
CA GLN A 10 -31.46 -17.97 -1.01
C GLN A 10 -30.14 -17.64 -0.34
N ILE A 11 -29.37 -18.66 -0.01
CA ILE A 11 -28.02 -18.55 0.55
C ILE A 11 -27.12 -19.49 -0.25
N ILE A 12 -26.05 -18.93 -0.87
CA ILE A 12 -25.04 -19.67 -1.63
C ILE A 12 -23.67 -19.25 -1.12
N GLY A 13 -23.15 -19.92 -0.09
CA GLY A 13 -21.88 -19.53 0.54
C GLY A 13 -21.94 -18.09 1.05
N ALA A 14 -21.05 -17.25 0.56
CA ALA A 14 -20.97 -15.83 0.94
C ALA A 14 -21.94 -14.92 0.16
N VAL A 15 -22.81 -15.48 -0.67
CA VAL A 15 -23.80 -14.74 -1.48
C VAL A 15 -25.21 -15.01 -0.98
N LEU A 16 -26.01 -13.97 -0.86
CA LEU A 16 -27.40 -14.01 -0.38
C LEU A 16 -28.31 -13.35 -1.38
N ASP A 17 -29.50 -13.94 -1.58
CA ASP A 17 -30.61 -13.30 -2.27
C ASP A 17 -31.65 -12.85 -1.26
N ILE A 18 -32.07 -11.61 -1.35
CA ILE A 18 -33.02 -10.97 -0.43
C ILE A 18 -34.13 -10.32 -1.23
N LYS A 19 -35.38 -10.66 -0.89
CA LYS A 19 -36.56 -10.09 -1.52
C LYS A 19 -37.13 -8.99 -0.64
N PHE A 20 -37.39 -7.84 -1.26
CA PHE A 20 -38.03 -6.68 -0.65
C PHE A 20 -39.49 -6.50 -1.14
N THR A 21 -40.20 -5.57 -0.55
CA THR A 21 -41.52 -5.15 -1.02
C THR A 21 -41.40 -4.34 -2.31
N GLU A 22 -42.37 -4.43 -3.17
CA GLU A 22 -42.39 -3.69 -4.44
C GLU A 22 -42.13 -2.20 -4.25
N GLY A 23 -41.21 -1.65 -5.06
CA GLY A 23 -40.87 -0.23 -5.06
C GLY A 23 -39.87 0.23 -3.98
N ASN A 24 -39.41 -0.68 -3.10
CA ASN A 24 -38.50 -0.35 -2.01
C ASN A 24 -37.15 -1.09 -2.10
N LEU A 25 -36.63 -1.27 -3.31
CA LEU A 25 -35.42 -1.99 -3.55
C LEU A 25 -34.19 -1.16 -3.13
N PRO A 26 -33.25 -1.68 -2.29
CA PRO A 26 -32.00 -1.03 -2.04
C PRO A 26 -31.17 -0.87 -3.33
N GLU A 27 -30.38 0.19 -3.38
CA GLU A 27 -29.51 0.46 -4.51
C GLU A 27 -28.27 -0.43 -4.51
N ILE A 28 -27.58 -0.52 -5.63
CA ILE A 28 -26.27 -1.19 -5.73
C ILE A 28 -25.30 -0.53 -4.77
N ASN A 29 -24.51 -1.33 -4.07
CA ASN A 29 -23.57 -0.97 -3.01
C ASN A 29 -24.22 -0.57 -1.66
N ASP A 30 -25.53 -0.57 -1.54
CA ASP A 30 -26.17 -0.35 -0.26
C ASP A 30 -25.88 -1.50 0.73
N ALA A 31 -25.74 -1.13 2.00
CA ALA A 31 -25.61 -2.08 3.09
C ALA A 31 -26.97 -2.58 3.57
N ILE A 32 -27.03 -3.86 3.90
CA ILE A 32 -28.19 -4.51 4.50
C ILE A 32 -27.69 -5.22 5.77
N ARG A 33 -28.42 -5.09 6.87
CA ARG A 33 -28.10 -5.70 8.15
C ARG A 33 -29.04 -6.85 8.45
N ILE A 34 -28.50 -8.00 8.80
CA ILE A 34 -29.23 -9.20 9.12
C ILE A 34 -29.04 -9.50 10.60
N PRO A 35 -30.06 -9.30 11.47
CA PRO A 35 -29.98 -9.66 12.86
C PRO A 35 -29.77 -11.17 13.03
N LEU A 36 -28.73 -11.57 13.76
CA LEU A 36 -28.38 -12.96 13.99
C LEU A 36 -29.20 -13.55 15.14
N ARG A 37 -29.34 -14.87 15.17
CA ARG A 37 -30.17 -15.62 16.13
C ARG A 37 -29.30 -16.62 16.93
N GLY A 38 -29.89 -17.20 17.96
CA GLY A 38 -29.23 -18.22 18.77
C GLY A 38 -28.08 -17.67 19.60
N ASP A 39 -26.94 -18.33 19.58
CA ASP A 39 -25.75 -17.94 20.36
C ASP A 39 -25.14 -16.59 19.92
N GLN A 40 -25.53 -16.13 18.74
CA GLN A 40 -25.10 -14.85 18.19
C GLN A 40 -26.18 -13.76 18.27
N ALA A 41 -27.23 -13.99 19.04
CA ALA A 41 -28.29 -13.01 19.23
C ALA A 41 -27.72 -11.67 19.74
N GLY A 42 -28.19 -10.56 19.15
CA GLY A 42 -27.69 -9.22 19.43
C GLY A 42 -26.53 -8.76 18.52
N LYS A 43 -25.99 -9.66 17.68
CA LYS A 43 -25.05 -9.30 16.60
C LYS A 43 -25.78 -9.22 15.26
N GLU A 44 -25.16 -8.53 14.33
CA GLU A 44 -25.66 -8.36 12.97
C GLU A 44 -24.62 -8.81 11.96
N LEU A 45 -25.07 -9.42 10.85
CA LEU A 45 -24.26 -9.62 9.65
C LEU A 45 -24.55 -8.48 8.68
N THR A 46 -23.54 -7.80 8.20
CA THR A 46 -23.66 -6.81 7.13
C THR A 46 -23.42 -7.49 5.78
N VAL A 47 -24.29 -7.24 4.83
CA VAL A 47 -24.15 -7.65 3.43
C VAL A 47 -24.27 -6.42 2.54
N GLU A 48 -23.68 -6.47 1.35
CA GLU A 48 -23.67 -5.38 0.38
C GLU A 48 -24.38 -5.81 -0.89
N VAL A 49 -25.28 -4.96 -1.40
CA VAL A 49 -26.00 -5.21 -2.65
C VAL A 49 -25.05 -5.16 -3.83
N SER A 50 -24.99 -6.25 -4.59
CA SER A 50 -24.13 -6.39 -5.77
C SER A 50 -24.93 -6.34 -7.10
N GLN A 51 -26.12 -6.91 -7.10
CA GLN A 51 -26.95 -7.03 -8.30
C GLN A 51 -28.44 -6.92 -7.97
N HIS A 52 -29.21 -6.36 -8.91
CA HIS A 52 -30.66 -6.50 -8.95
C HIS A 52 -31.03 -7.67 -9.88
N LEU A 53 -31.77 -8.65 -9.34
CA LEU A 53 -32.12 -9.87 -10.06
C LEU A 53 -33.49 -9.77 -10.78
N GLY A 54 -34.24 -8.73 -10.50
CA GLY A 54 -35.67 -8.63 -10.86
C GLY A 54 -36.57 -9.25 -9.77
N ASP A 55 -37.88 -9.12 -9.92
CA ASP A 55 -38.88 -9.61 -8.95
C ASP A 55 -38.57 -9.13 -7.49
N ASP A 56 -38.25 -7.84 -7.38
CA ASP A 56 -37.90 -7.16 -6.10
C ASP A 56 -36.80 -7.85 -5.29
N THR A 57 -35.95 -8.61 -5.95
CA THR A 57 -34.85 -9.37 -5.32
C THR A 57 -33.49 -8.77 -5.62
N VAL A 58 -32.67 -8.64 -4.59
CA VAL A 58 -31.26 -8.21 -4.70
C VAL A 58 -30.33 -9.35 -4.34
N ARG A 59 -29.23 -9.45 -5.04
CA ARG A 59 -28.12 -10.36 -4.71
C ARG A 59 -27.05 -9.61 -3.98
N CYS A 60 -26.65 -10.12 -2.82
CA CYS A 60 -25.72 -9.47 -1.90
C CYS A 60 -24.51 -10.32 -1.61
N ILE A 61 -23.43 -9.66 -1.22
CA ILE A 61 -22.18 -10.25 -0.79
C ILE A 61 -22.03 -10.03 0.72
N ALA A 62 -21.75 -11.10 1.47
CA ALA A 62 -21.58 -11.02 2.91
C ALA A 62 -20.19 -10.49 3.30
N MET A 63 -20.16 -9.63 4.31
CA MET A 63 -18.94 -9.11 4.92
C MET A 63 -18.47 -9.94 6.13
N GLY A 64 -19.15 -11.02 6.44
CA GLY A 64 -18.85 -11.94 7.52
C GLY A 64 -19.35 -13.34 7.20
N SER A 65 -19.28 -14.24 8.18
CA SER A 65 -19.79 -15.62 8.02
C SER A 65 -21.30 -15.64 7.83
N THR A 66 -21.77 -16.47 6.90
CA THR A 66 -23.18 -16.73 6.65
C THR A 66 -23.69 -17.95 7.42
N ASP A 67 -22.86 -18.55 8.28
CA ASP A 67 -23.24 -19.72 9.07
C ASP A 67 -24.41 -19.41 9.99
N GLY A 68 -25.38 -20.32 10.03
CA GLY A 68 -26.58 -20.16 10.84
C GLY A 68 -27.70 -19.31 10.22
N LEU A 69 -27.49 -18.74 9.03
CA LEU A 69 -28.56 -18.06 8.30
C LEU A 69 -29.52 -19.07 7.68
N VAL A 70 -30.80 -18.71 7.70
CA VAL A 70 -31.87 -19.51 7.07
C VAL A 70 -32.79 -18.62 6.23
N ARG A 71 -33.44 -19.21 5.27
CA ARG A 71 -34.48 -18.52 4.48
C ARG A 71 -35.58 -17.96 5.38
N GLY A 72 -36.09 -16.81 5.01
CA GLY A 72 -37.16 -16.15 5.74
C GLY A 72 -36.68 -15.24 6.89
N MET A 73 -35.40 -15.20 7.18
CA MET A 73 -34.84 -14.23 8.13
C MET A 73 -34.98 -12.82 7.62
N ASP A 74 -35.18 -11.90 8.57
CA ASP A 74 -35.27 -10.47 8.27
C ASP A 74 -33.94 -9.89 7.84
N ALA A 75 -33.98 -9.01 6.86
CA ALA A 75 -32.83 -8.27 6.38
C ALA A 75 -33.22 -6.78 6.28
N VAL A 76 -32.58 -5.93 7.07
CA VAL A 76 -32.94 -4.53 7.21
C VAL A 76 -32.01 -3.67 6.36
N ALA A 77 -32.56 -2.95 5.38
CA ALA A 77 -31.79 -2.02 4.57
C ALA A 77 -31.28 -0.86 5.44
N ALA A 78 -29.99 -0.55 5.33
CA ALA A 78 -29.36 0.52 6.11
C ALA A 78 -29.63 1.94 5.57
N GLY A 79 -30.18 2.03 4.35
CA GLY A 79 -30.46 3.30 3.69
C GLY A 79 -29.28 3.97 3.00
N GLY A 80 -28.18 3.26 2.83
CA GLY A 80 -26.98 3.73 2.14
C GLY A 80 -25.85 2.71 2.19
N PRO A 81 -24.69 3.03 1.59
CA PRO A 81 -23.51 2.18 1.59
C PRO A 81 -22.94 1.94 2.99
N ILE A 82 -22.03 0.94 3.10
CA ILE A 82 -21.21 0.75 4.28
C ILE A 82 -20.47 2.08 4.57
N SER A 83 -20.65 2.61 5.78
CA SER A 83 -20.02 3.83 6.24
C SER A 83 -19.12 3.56 7.44
N VAL A 84 -17.92 4.15 7.43
CA VAL A 84 -16.87 3.87 8.40
C VAL A 84 -16.46 5.15 9.14
N PRO A 85 -15.97 5.03 10.39
CA PRO A 85 -15.50 6.19 11.15
C PRO A 85 -14.30 6.82 10.47
N VAL A 86 -14.23 8.13 10.48
CA VAL A 86 -13.13 8.93 9.93
C VAL A 86 -12.72 10.01 10.91
N GLY A 87 -11.51 10.51 10.79
CA GLY A 87 -11.00 11.61 11.60
C GLY A 87 -9.87 11.23 12.55
N GLU A 88 -9.36 12.20 13.27
CA GLU A 88 -8.19 12.03 14.16
C GLU A 88 -8.41 11.02 15.29
N ASN A 89 -9.65 10.80 15.70
CA ASN A 89 -9.98 9.80 16.73
C ASN A 89 -9.81 8.35 16.26
N THR A 90 -9.53 8.13 14.96
CA THR A 90 -9.16 6.82 14.40
C THR A 90 -7.66 6.54 14.48
N LEU A 91 -6.83 7.54 14.74
CA LEU A 91 -5.39 7.38 14.86
C LEU A 91 -5.02 6.50 16.06
N GLY A 92 -4.06 5.62 15.86
CA GLY A 92 -3.64 4.67 16.87
C GLY A 92 -4.56 3.45 17.03
N ARG A 93 -5.59 3.33 16.20
CA ARG A 93 -6.64 2.33 16.30
C ARG A 93 -6.58 1.30 15.18
N MET A 94 -7.14 0.13 15.45
CA MET A 94 -7.34 -0.95 14.46
C MET A 94 -8.83 -1.20 14.22
N PHE A 95 -9.20 -1.29 12.96
CA PHE A 95 -10.58 -1.52 12.52
C PHE A 95 -10.69 -2.69 11.55
N ASN A 96 -11.90 -3.25 11.44
CA ASN A 96 -12.25 -4.18 10.36
C ASN A 96 -12.85 -3.44 9.15
N VAL A 97 -13.33 -4.20 8.16
CA VAL A 97 -13.93 -3.63 6.93
C VAL A 97 -15.13 -2.71 7.19
N LEU A 98 -15.87 -2.95 8.26
CA LEU A 98 -17.05 -2.15 8.63
C LEU A 98 -16.70 -0.93 9.48
N GLY A 99 -15.42 -0.77 9.85
CA GLY A 99 -14.98 0.27 10.76
C GLY A 99 -15.25 -0.04 12.22
N ASP A 100 -15.52 -1.31 12.56
CA ASP A 100 -15.63 -1.74 13.95
C ASP A 100 -14.22 -1.95 14.54
N PRO A 101 -13.96 -1.52 15.79
CA PRO A 101 -12.67 -1.74 16.42
C PRO A 101 -12.35 -3.22 16.60
N ILE A 102 -11.09 -3.58 16.37
CA ILE A 102 -10.55 -4.93 16.61
C ILE A 102 -9.37 -4.91 17.58
N ASP A 103 -9.16 -3.77 18.25
CA ASP A 103 -8.08 -3.52 19.20
C ASP A 103 -8.52 -3.62 20.67
N GLU A 104 -9.70 -4.21 20.92
CA GLU A 104 -10.30 -4.36 22.25
C GLU A 104 -10.58 -3.05 22.99
N ILE A 105 -10.62 -1.92 22.28
CA ILE A 105 -10.94 -0.61 22.80
C ILE A 105 -12.32 -0.19 22.26
N ASP A 106 -13.09 0.52 23.06
CA ASP A 106 -14.41 1.01 22.66
C ASP A 106 -14.36 1.81 21.34
N PRO A 107 -15.45 1.80 20.56
CA PRO A 107 -15.52 2.61 19.34
C PRO A 107 -15.19 4.07 19.61
N PRO A 108 -14.48 4.77 18.69
CA PRO A 108 -14.15 6.16 18.87
C PRO A 108 -15.41 7.01 18.94
N ALA A 109 -15.48 7.87 19.97
CA ALA A 109 -16.63 8.75 20.19
C ALA A 109 -16.54 10.02 19.32
N GLY A 110 -17.71 10.54 18.94
CA GLY A 110 -17.82 11.83 18.24
C GLY A 110 -17.23 11.84 16.83
N VAL A 111 -17.07 10.68 16.20
CA VAL A 111 -16.53 10.58 14.85
C VAL A 111 -17.61 10.73 13.79
N GLU A 112 -17.27 11.39 12.72
CA GLU A 112 -18.03 11.40 11.47
C GLU A 112 -17.88 10.05 10.77
N LYS A 113 -18.90 9.61 10.04
CA LYS A 113 -18.85 8.40 9.21
C LYS A 113 -18.98 8.75 7.75
N TRP A 114 -18.12 8.18 6.94
CA TRP A 114 -18.13 8.35 5.49
C TRP A 114 -18.38 7.03 4.77
N PRO A 115 -19.14 7.06 3.66
CA PRO A 115 -19.36 5.85 2.86
C PRO A 115 -18.07 5.42 2.18
N ILE A 116 -17.86 4.11 2.09
CA ILE A 116 -16.65 3.55 1.44
C ILE A 116 -16.71 3.64 -0.09
N HIS A 117 -17.90 3.72 -0.67
CA HIS A 117 -18.11 3.94 -2.09
C HIS A 117 -18.22 5.44 -2.34
N ARG A 118 -17.14 6.00 -2.85
CA ARG A 118 -17.04 7.43 -3.17
C ARG A 118 -16.48 7.62 -4.57
N PRO A 119 -16.89 8.66 -5.31
CA PRO A 119 -16.29 8.98 -6.59
C PRO A 119 -14.84 9.44 -6.40
N ALA A 120 -14.01 9.27 -7.42
CA ALA A 120 -12.72 9.91 -7.49
C ALA A 120 -12.88 11.44 -7.48
N PRO A 121 -11.89 12.21 -7.00
CA PRO A 121 -11.91 13.65 -7.07
C PRO A 121 -12.15 14.15 -8.49
N ALA A 122 -12.99 15.18 -8.64
CA ALA A 122 -13.25 15.79 -9.93
C ALA A 122 -11.96 16.39 -10.52
N PHE A 123 -11.89 16.47 -11.84
CA PHE A 123 -10.71 17.02 -12.52
C PHE A 123 -10.30 18.40 -11.99
N GLU A 124 -11.27 19.23 -11.67
CA GLU A 124 -11.06 20.58 -11.14
C GLU A 124 -10.49 20.60 -9.72
N GLU A 125 -10.69 19.55 -8.95
CA GLU A 125 -10.20 19.41 -7.58
C GLU A 125 -8.77 18.87 -7.50
N GLN A 126 -8.31 18.24 -8.56
CA GLN A 126 -6.98 17.64 -8.60
C GLN A 126 -5.87 18.69 -8.67
N ALA A 127 -4.78 18.44 -7.99
CA ALA A 127 -3.57 19.25 -8.11
C ALA A 127 -2.90 18.97 -9.45
N THR A 128 -2.42 20.02 -10.11
CA THR A 128 -1.79 19.93 -11.45
C THR A 128 -0.26 19.85 -11.39
N SER A 129 0.34 20.17 -10.24
CA SER A 129 1.79 20.12 -10.06
C SER A 129 2.28 18.71 -9.77
N GLN A 130 3.36 18.31 -10.42
CA GLN A 130 4.09 17.10 -10.09
C GLN A 130 5.20 17.45 -9.10
N GLU A 131 5.04 17.03 -7.87
CA GLU A 131 5.98 17.28 -6.79
C GLU A 131 6.53 15.97 -6.24
N MET A 132 7.81 15.96 -5.93
CA MET A 132 8.45 14.86 -5.24
C MET A 132 8.06 14.86 -3.76
N LEU A 133 7.68 13.69 -3.22
CA LEU A 133 7.56 13.46 -1.79
C LEU A 133 8.92 13.03 -1.26
N GLU A 134 9.57 13.90 -0.52
CA GLU A 134 10.86 13.61 0.10
C GLU A 134 10.68 12.64 1.27
N THR A 135 11.27 11.45 1.17
CA THR A 135 11.14 10.41 2.19
C THR A 135 12.26 10.41 3.22
N GLY A 136 13.37 11.08 2.94
CA GLY A 136 14.58 11.06 3.76
C GLY A 136 15.39 9.76 3.65
N ILE A 137 15.03 8.88 2.73
CA ILE A 137 15.71 7.62 2.44
C ILE A 137 16.48 7.79 1.14
N LYS A 138 17.82 7.77 1.21
CA LYS A 138 18.71 8.11 0.08
C LYS A 138 18.40 7.35 -1.20
N VAL A 139 18.30 6.02 -1.11
CA VAL A 139 18.08 5.18 -2.29
C VAL A 139 16.73 5.44 -2.94
N VAL A 140 15.71 5.69 -2.15
CA VAL A 140 14.37 6.01 -2.66
C VAL A 140 14.36 7.37 -3.32
N ASP A 141 14.78 8.40 -2.63
CA ASP A 141 14.71 9.78 -3.11
C ASP A 141 15.59 10.02 -4.34
N LEU A 142 16.73 9.33 -4.43
CA LEU A 142 17.64 9.47 -5.57
C LEU A 142 17.17 8.70 -6.80
N LEU A 143 16.86 7.42 -6.66
CA LEU A 143 16.72 6.47 -7.78
C LEU A 143 15.27 6.14 -8.16
N CYS A 144 14.38 6.11 -7.18
CA CYS A 144 12.95 5.86 -7.40
C CYS A 144 12.08 6.84 -6.61
N PRO A 145 12.25 8.16 -6.83
CA PRO A 145 11.55 9.17 -6.04
C PRO A 145 10.04 9.01 -6.13
N TYR A 146 9.37 9.21 -5.01
CA TYR A 146 7.92 9.10 -4.90
C TYR A 146 7.28 10.43 -5.30
N GLN A 147 6.27 10.34 -6.15
CA GLN A 147 5.44 11.49 -6.49
C GLN A 147 4.39 11.69 -5.39
N LYS A 148 4.24 12.93 -4.92
CA LYS A 148 3.15 13.31 -4.03
C LYS A 148 1.81 13.07 -4.73
N GLY A 149 0.95 12.25 -4.13
CA GLY A 149 -0.29 11.79 -4.77
C GLY A 149 -0.10 10.65 -5.76
N GLY A 150 1.11 10.10 -5.85
CA GLY A 150 1.44 8.99 -6.73
C GLY A 150 1.15 7.62 -6.13
N LYS A 151 1.24 6.61 -6.97
CA LYS A 151 1.03 5.20 -6.63
C LYS A 151 2.34 4.45 -6.80
N ILE A 152 2.84 3.91 -5.70
CA ILE A 152 4.13 3.23 -5.66
C ILE A 152 3.90 1.74 -5.45
N GLY A 153 4.44 0.92 -6.34
CA GLY A 153 4.50 -0.52 -6.17
C GLY A 153 5.71 -0.91 -5.32
N LEU A 154 5.49 -1.69 -4.28
CA LEU A 154 6.53 -2.25 -3.44
C LEU A 154 6.61 -3.75 -3.67
N PHE A 155 7.75 -4.20 -4.20
CA PHE A 155 8.03 -5.60 -4.50
C PHE A 155 9.10 -6.12 -3.55
N GLY A 156 8.96 -7.34 -3.11
CA GLY A 156 9.97 -7.98 -2.28
C GLY A 156 9.46 -9.27 -1.65
N GLY A 157 10.36 -10.23 -1.53
CA GLY A 157 10.08 -11.48 -0.84
C GLY A 157 10.04 -11.32 0.68
N ALA A 158 9.83 -12.43 1.37
CA ALA A 158 9.86 -12.45 2.83
C ALA A 158 11.27 -12.16 3.36
N GLY A 159 11.37 -11.40 4.46
CA GLY A 159 12.61 -11.17 5.19
C GLY A 159 13.59 -10.18 4.54
N VAL A 160 13.15 -9.36 3.59
CA VAL A 160 13.99 -8.33 2.94
C VAL A 160 13.81 -6.93 3.53
N GLY A 161 13.07 -6.80 4.62
CA GLY A 161 12.89 -5.51 5.32
C GLY A 161 11.72 -4.67 4.84
N LYS A 162 10.72 -5.26 4.20
CA LYS A 162 9.50 -4.55 3.75
C LYS A 162 8.81 -3.81 4.89
N THR A 163 8.54 -4.50 5.99
CA THR A 163 7.86 -3.92 7.17
C THR A 163 8.65 -2.78 7.79
N VAL A 164 9.96 -2.93 7.90
CA VAL A 164 10.84 -1.90 8.47
C VAL A 164 10.87 -0.65 7.58
N LEU A 165 10.89 -0.84 6.26
CA LEU A 165 10.80 0.27 5.31
C LEU A 165 9.46 1.02 5.43
N ILE A 166 8.35 0.30 5.55
CA ILE A 166 7.02 0.88 5.77
C ILE A 166 7.01 1.72 7.05
N GLN A 167 7.50 1.19 8.14
CA GLN A 167 7.57 1.89 9.43
C GLN A 167 8.43 3.16 9.35
N GLU A 168 9.56 3.10 8.65
CA GLU A 168 10.43 4.27 8.47
C GLU A 168 9.77 5.36 7.62
N LEU A 169 9.05 4.98 6.57
CA LEU A 169 8.25 5.93 5.78
C LEU A 169 7.18 6.61 6.63
N ILE A 170 6.48 5.87 7.47
CA ILE A 170 5.48 6.42 8.41
C ILE A 170 6.14 7.39 9.38
N HIS A 171 7.26 6.99 9.98
CA HIS A 171 8.00 7.83 10.90
C HIS A 171 8.43 9.15 10.25
N ASN A 172 9.02 9.08 9.07
CA ASN A 172 9.54 10.27 8.39
C ASN A 172 8.43 11.20 7.93
N ILE A 173 7.32 10.67 7.43
CA ILE A 173 6.15 11.47 7.05
C ILE A 173 5.55 12.16 8.28
N ALA A 174 5.41 11.48 9.39
CA ALA A 174 4.86 12.06 10.62
C ALA A 174 5.78 13.15 11.20
N THR A 175 7.08 12.91 11.21
CA THR A 175 8.07 13.80 11.84
C THR A 175 8.41 15.00 10.98
N GLU A 176 8.67 14.80 9.69
CA GLU A 176 9.18 15.86 8.80
C GLU A 176 8.06 16.58 8.04
N HIS A 177 6.97 15.91 7.75
CA HIS A 177 5.85 16.48 6.96
C HIS A 177 4.59 16.71 7.79
N GLY A 178 4.56 16.27 9.05
CA GLY A 178 3.38 16.38 9.92
C GLY A 178 2.15 15.63 9.38
N GLY A 179 2.37 14.64 8.51
CA GLY A 179 1.32 13.87 7.87
C GLY A 179 0.88 12.66 8.67
N TYR A 180 -0.23 12.08 8.23
CA TYR A 180 -0.79 10.85 8.80
C TYR A 180 -0.62 9.68 7.83
N SER A 181 -0.73 8.49 8.35
CA SER A 181 -0.67 7.26 7.57
C SER A 181 -1.89 6.38 7.85
N VAL A 182 -2.31 5.66 6.82
CA VAL A 182 -3.32 4.61 6.93
C VAL A 182 -2.70 3.33 6.42
N PHE A 183 -2.69 2.29 7.24
CA PHE A 183 -2.24 0.97 6.85
C PHE A 183 -3.46 0.07 6.62
N THR A 184 -3.52 -0.54 5.45
CA THR A 184 -4.60 -1.43 5.06
C THR A 184 -4.07 -2.81 4.77
N GLY A 185 -4.40 -3.78 5.63
CA GLY A 185 -4.07 -5.20 5.46
C GLY A 185 -5.17 -5.90 4.66
N VAL A 186 -4.85 -6.39 3.47
CA VAL A 186 -5.79 -7.03 2.55
C VAL A 186 -5.38 -8.47 2.31
N GLY A 187 -6.12 -9.40 2.87
CA GLY A 187 -5.97 -10.83 2.60
C GLY A 187 -4.65 -11.45 3.06
N GLU A 188 -3.92 -10.79 3.93
CA GLU A 188 -2.68 -11.30 4.50
C GLU A 188 -2.93 -12.09 5.80
N ARG A 189 -1.88 -12.61 6.42
CA ARG A 189 -2.00 -13.38 7.65
C ARG A 189 -2.37 -12.49 8.83
N THR A 190 -3.35 -12.88 9.61
CA THR A 190 -3.79 -12.15 10.81
C THR A 190 -2.64 -11.94 11.81
N ARG A 191 -1.78 -12.93 11.98
CA ARG A 191 -0.61 -12.82 12.84
C ARG A 191 0.33 -11.70 12.42
N GLU A 192 0.62 -11.58 11.12
CA GLU A 192 1.51 -10.52 10.60
C GLU A 192 0.92 -9.13 10.86
N GLY A 193 -0.39 -8.97 10.72
CA GLY A 193 -1.07 -7.71 11.06
C GLY A 193 -0.97 -7.36 12.55
N ASN A 194 -1.10 -8.34 13.40
CA ASN A 194 -0.96 -8.16 14.85
C ASN A 194 0.48 -7.85 15.25
N ASP A 195 1.44 -8.55 14.68
CA ASP A 195 2.86 -8.28 14.90
C ASP A 195 3.22 -6.85 14.48
N LEU A 196 2.75 -6.41 13.30
CA LEU A 196 2.93 -5.05 12.80
C LEU A 196 2.35 -3.99 13.76
N TYR A 197 1.18 -4.21 14.31
CA TYR A 197 0.58 -3.30 15.29
C TYR A 197 1.48 -3.08 16.51
N TYR A 198 1.98 -4.17 17.09
CA TYR A 198 2.88 -4.08 18.24
C TYR A 198 4.24 -3.46 17.89
N GLU A 199 4.82 -3.80 16.74
CA GLU A 199 6.06 -3.19 16.26
C GLU A 199 5.91 -1.68 16.05
N MET A 200 4.78 -1.23 15.49
CA MET A 200 4.49 0.20 15.33
C MET A 200 4.28 0.91 16.66
N LYS A 201 3.72 0.21 17.65
CA LYS A 201 3.57 0.72 19.00
C LYS A 201 4.93 0.88 19.70
N GLU A 202 5.81 -0.10 19.55
CA GLU A 202 7.17 -0.06 20.11
C GLU A 202 8.04 1.00 19.43
N SER A 203 7.92 1.18 18.13
CA SER A 203 8.65 2.21 17.38
C SER A 203 8.08 3.63 17.53
N GLY A 204 6.92 3.77 18.19
CA GLY A 204 6.30 5.07 18.47
C GLY A 204 5.59 5.73 17.29
N VAL A 205 5.34 5.00 16.20
CA VAL A 205 4.69 5.55 15.00
C VAL A 205 3.16 5.32 14.98
N ILE A 206 2.65 4.51 15.91
CA ILE A 206 1.24 4.13 15.94
C ILE A 206 0.28 5.33 16.09
N ASP A 207 0.67 6.34 16.87
CA ASP A 207 -0.17 7.51 17.16
C ASP A 207 -0.49 8.38 15.94
N LYS A 208 0.24 8.19 14.87
CA LYS A 208 0.05 8.88 13.58
C LYS A 208 -0.53 7.97 12.49
N THR A 209 -0.98 6.78 12.86
CA THR A 209 -1.40 5.75 11.92
C THR A 209 -2.77 5.19 12.29
N THR A 210 -3.64 5.09 11.31
CA THR A 210 -4.89 4.31 11.38
C THR A 210 -4.67 2.98 10.68
N MET A 211 -5.09 1.87 11.29
CA MET A 211 -4.93 0.53 10.74
C MET A 211 -6.29 -0.10 10.45
N VAL A 212 -6.41 -0.73 9.29
CA VAL A 212 -7.62 -1.45 8.87
C VAL A 212 -7.22 -2.81 8.33
N PHE A 213 -7.88 -3.87 8.79
CA PHE A 213 -7.56 -5.24 8.39
C PHE A 213 -8.78 -5.99 7.88
N GLY A 214 -8.63 -6.65 6.73
CA GLY A 214 -9.50 -7.66 6.19
C GLY A 214 -8.65 -8.84 5.73
N GLN A 215 -8.26 -9.69 6.68
CA GLN A 215 -7.22 -10.70 6.49
C GLN A 215 -7.73 -11.99 5.82
N MET A 216 -6.85 -12.96 5.64
CA MET A 216 -7.15 -14.18 4.86
C MET A 216 -8.23 -15.07 5.46
N ASN A 217 -8.52 -14.92 6.74
CA ASN A 217 -9.61 -15.65 7.42
C ASN A 217 -10.99 -15.02 7.19
N GLU A 218 -11.05 -13.82 6.63
CA GLU A 218 -12.28 -13.12 6.31
C GLU A 218 -12.89 -13.61 4.98
N PRO A 219 -14.20 -13.53 4.80
CA PRO A 219 -14.84 -13.86 3.52
C PRO A 219 -14.39 -12.91 2.40
N PRO A 220 -14.56 -13.33 1.12
CA PRO A 220 -14.08 -12.54 -0.02
C PRO A 220 -14.69 -11.14 -0.11
N GLY A 221 -15.91 -10.93 0.34
CA GLY A 221 -16.54 -9.60 0.39
C GLY A 221 -15.77 -8.64 1.29
N ALA A 222 -15.37 -9.07 2.49
CA ALA A 222 -14.59 -8.27 3.41
C ALA A 222 -13.20 -7.96 2.85
N ARG A 223 -12.51 -8.96 2.31
CA ARG A 223 -11.18 -8.79 1.68
C ARG A 223 -11.20 -7.84 0.48
N MET A 224 -12.29 -7.84 -0.28
CA MET A 224 -12.46 -6.96 -1.44
C MET A 224 -12.75 -5.52 -1.02
N ARG A 225 -13.45 -5.30 0.08
CA ARG A 225 -13.91 -3.96 0.52
C ARG A 225 -13.00 -3.27 1.52
N VAL A 226 -12.14 -4.00 2.21
CA VAL A 226 -11.26 -3.40 3.23
C VAL A 226 -10.32 -2.33 2.66
N ALA A 227 -9.85 -2.49 1.42
CA ALA A 227 -9.04 -1.47 0.75
C ALA A 227 -9.80 -0.16 0.59
N LEU A 228 -11.09 -0.22 0.28
CA LEU A 228 -11.96 0.97 0.20
C LEU A 228 -12.18 1.61 1.56
N THR A 229 -12.28 0.82 2.62
CA THR A 229 -12.37 1.33 4.00
C THR A 229 -11.15 2.15 4.37
N GLY A 230 -9.95 1.61 4.17
CA GLY A 230 -8.71 2.32 4.45
C GLY A 230 -8.55 3.57 3.60
N LEU A 231 -8.87 3.47 2.30
CA LEU A 231 -8.83 4.62 1.40
C LEU A 231 -9.78 5.73 1.83
N THR A 232 -10.98 5.40 2.29
CA THR A 232 -11.96 6.38 2.78
C THR A 232 -11.45 7.12 4.02
N MET A 233 -10.79 6.41 4.93
CA MET A 233 -10.16 7.03 6.10
C MET A 233 -9.01 7.98 5.69
N ALA A 234 -8.23 7.61 4.69
CA ALA A 234 -7.17 8.45 4.15
C ALA A 234 -7.73 9.70 3.44
N GLU A 235 -8.83 9.55 2.71
CA GLU A 235 -9.49 10.66 2.02
C GLU A 235 -9.97 11.76 2.98
N TYR A 236 -10.43 11.39 4.17
CA TYR A 236 -10.79 12.39 5.17
C TYR A 236 -9.61 13.28 5.56
N PHE A 237 -8.45 12.69 5.84
CA PHE A 237 -7.26 13.43 6.20
C PHE A 237 -6.75 14.32 5.06
N ARG A 238 -6.89 13.86 3.81
CA ARG A 238 -6.57 14.67 2.63
C ARG A 238 -7.54 15.84 2.46
N ASP A 239 -8.85 15.56 2.46
CA ASP A 239 -9.87 16.51 2.01
C ASP A 239 -10.26 17.50 3.10
N LYS A 240 -10.47 17.04 4.32
CA LYS A 240 -10.81 17.88 5.48
C LYS A 240 -9.61 18.24 6.35
N GLY A 241 -8.68 17.34 6.50
CA GLY A 241 -7.47 17.57 7.31
C GLY A 241 -6.41 18.39 6.62
N GLY A 242 -6.44 18.52 5.30
CA GLY A 242 -5.43 19.22 4.51
C GLY A 242 -4.03 18.63 4.66
N LYS A 243 -3.94 17.31 4.87
CA LYS A 243 -2.70 16.58 5.17
C LYS A 243 -2.14 15.87 3.94
N ASP A 244 -0.84 15.64 3.98
CA ASP A 244 -0.19 14.67 3.13
C ASP A 244 -0.28 13.30 3.81
N VAL A 245 -0.99 12.38 3.18
CA VAL A 245 -1.32 11.06 3.73
C VAL A 245 -0.54 9.98 3.00
N LEU A 246 0.07 9.06 3.74
CA LEU A 246 0.54 7.79 3.20
C LEU A 246 -0.54 6.72 3.37
N LEU A 247 -0.90 6.08 2.29
CA LEU A 247 -1.79 4.92 2.28
C LEU A 247 -0.99 3.66 1.92
N PHE A 248 -0.91 2.73 2.84
CA PHE A 248 -0.30 1.42 2.60
C PHE A 248 -1.39 0.39 2.32
N ILE A 249 -1.22 -0.38 1.26
CA ILE A 249 -2.09 -1.49 0.89
C ILE A 249 -1.23 -2.75 0.80
N ASP A 250 -1.40 -3.64 1.75
CA ASP A 250 -0.68 -4.91 1.79
C ASP A 250 -1.68 -6.06 1.86
N ASN A 251 -2.03 -6.70 0.79
CA ASN A 251 -1.45 -6.71 -0.57
C ASN A 251 -2.51 -6.37 -1.61
N ILE A 252 -2.17 -5.55 -2.60
CA ILE A 252 -3.13 -5.16 -3.66
C ILE A 252 -3.57 -6.36 -4.52
N PHE A 253 -2.72 -7.35 -4.70
CA PHE A 253 -3.09 -8.59 -5.40
C PHE A 253 -4.27 -9.29 -4.72
N ARG A 254 -4.34 -9.28 -3.39
CA ARG A 254 -5.42 -9.92 -2.64
C ARG A 254 -6.77 -9.22 -2.84
N PHE A 255 -6.76 -7.92 -3.07
CA PHE A 255 -7.96 -7.19 -3.51
C PHE A 255 -8.50 -7.77 -4.82
N THR A 256 -7.64 -7.96 -5.80
CA THR A 256 -7.99 -8.54 -7.10
C THR A 256 -8.47 -9.99 -6.95
N GLN A 257 -7.77 -10.79 -6.18
CA GLN A 257 -8.12 -12.18 -5.92
C GLN A 257 -9.49 -12.32 -5.25
N ALA A 258 -9.78 -11.51 -4.24
CA ALA A 258 -11.09 -11.48 -3.60
C ALA A 258 -12.19 -11.08 -4.58
N GLY A 259 -11.92 -10.13 -5.47
CA GLY A 259 -12.83 -9.76 -6.56
C GLY A 259 -13.12 -10.92 -7.52
N SER A 260 -12.14 -11.76 -7.82
CA SER A 260 -12.35 -12.95 -8.67
C SER A 260 -13.20 -14.02 -7.97
N GLU A 261 -13.00 -14.23 -6.68
CA GLU A 261 -13.83 -15.14 -5.87
C GLU A 261 -15.30 -14.66 -5.83
N VAL A 262 -15.52 -13.39 -5.59
CA VAL A 262 -16.86 -12.78 -5.59
C VAL A 262 -17.52 -12.93 -6.97
N SER A 263 -16.79 -12.64 -8.03
CA SER A 263 -17.30 -12.76 -9.41
C SER A 263 -17.74 -14.19 -9.73
N ALA A 264 -16.97 -15.19 -9.31
CA ALA A 264 -17.32 -16.60 -9.46
C ALA A 264 -18.60 -16.94 -8.68
N LEU A 265 -18.71 -16.48 -7.44
CA LEU A 265 -19.91 -16.70 -6.61
C LEU A 265 -21.14 -16.01 -7.19
N LEU A 266 -20.99 -14.88 -7.87
CA LEU A 266 -22.07 -14.19 -8.57
C LEU A 266 -22.46 -14.85 -9.91
N GLY A 267 -21.74 -15.89 -10.33
CA GLY A 267 -22.01 -16.60 -11.57
C GLY A 267 -21.60 -15.85 -12.83
N ARG A 268 -20.71 -14.88 -12.74
CA ARG A 268 -20.16 -14.16 -13.90
C ARG A 268 -19.22 -15.06 -14.70
N MET A 269 -19.25 -14.93 -16.01
CA MET A 269 -18.32 -15.67 -16.87
C MET A 269 -16.90 -15.13 -16.66
N PRO A 270 -15.91 -16.00 -16.33
CA PRO A 270 -14.55 -15.57 -16.11
C PRO A 270 -13.88 -15.06 -17.38
N SER A 271 -12.97 -14.11 -17.23
CA SER A 271 -12.07 -13.65 -18.28
C SER A 271 -10.77 -14.48 -18.31
N ALA A 272 -9.72 -13.95 -18.94
CA ALA A 272 -8.43 -14.63 -19.01
C ALA A 272 -7.90 -15.06 -17.64
N VAL A 273 -7.33 -16.25 -17.55
CA VAL A 273 -6.74 -16.87 -16.35
C VAL A 273 -7.73 -17.00 -15.16
N GLY A 274 -9.03 -16.93 -15.43
CA GLY A 274 -10.07 -17.08 -14.41
C GLY A 274 -10.39 -15.79 -13.64
N TYR A 275 -9.82 -14.66 -14.00
CA TYR A 275 -10.14 -13.38 -13.37
C TYR A 275 -11.52 -12.84 -13.76
N GLN A 276 -12.03 -11.93 -12.94
CA GLN A 276 -13.30 -11.26 -13.18
C GLN A 276 -13.25 -10.39 -14.47
N PRO A 277 -14.36 -10.32 -15.23
CA PRO A 277 -14.41 -9.44 -16.41
C PRO A 277 -14.34 -7.96 -16.06
N THR A 278 -14.62 -7.61 -14.81
CA THR A 278 -14.61 -6.24 -14.25
C THR A 278 -13.28 -5.84 -13.61
N LEU A 279 -12.21 -6.62 -13.79
CA LEU A 279 -10.92 -6.43 -13.15
C LEU A 279 -10.37 -5.00 -13.33
N GLN A 280 -10.33 -4.51 -14.56
CA GLN A 280 -9.81 -3.17 -14.85
C GLN A 280 -10.69 -2.07 -14.25
N THR A 281 -11.99 -2.23 -14.28
CA THR A 281 -12.95 -1.26 -13.73
C THR A 281 -12.83 -1.19 -12.20
N GLU A 282 -12.75 -2.32 -11.54
CA GLU A 282 -12.58 -2.40 -10.08
C GLU A 282 -11.26 -1.79 -9.63
N MET A 283 -10.17 -2.12 -10.31
CA MET A 283 -8.85 -1.57 -10.01
C MET A 283 -8.82 -0.06 -10.31
N GLY A 284 -9.37 0.39 -11.42
CA GLY A 284 -9.46 1.79 -11.78
C GLY A 284 -10.27 2.61 -10.78
N ALA A 285 -11.41 2.11 -10.34
CA ALA A 285 -12.25 2.76 -9.33
C ALA A 285 -11.53 2.98 -7.99
N LEU A 286 -10.68 2.04 -7.59
CA LEU A 286 -9.83 2.17 -6.41
C LEU A 286 -8.69 3.17 -6.65
N GLN A 287 -7.92 2.98 -7.71
CA GLN A 287 -6.68 3.71 -7.96
C GLN A 287 -6.90 5.19 -8.27
N GLU A 288 -7.95 5.54 -8.99
CA GLU A 288 -8.25 6.93 -9.36
C GLU A 288 -8.64 7.82 -8.16
N ARG A 289 -9.05 7.23 -7.05
CA ARG A 289 -9.29 7.96 -5.80
C ARG A 289 -8.00 8.37 -5.10
N ILE A 290 -6.90 7.69 -5.41
CA ILE A 290 -5.57 7.92 -4.83
C ILE A 290 -4.87 8.99 -5.65
N THR A 291 -4.95 10.23 -5.22
CA THR A 291 -4.38 11.37 -5.95
C THR A 291 -4.19 12.57 -5.03
N SER A 292 -3.45 13.57 -5.51
CA SER A 292 -3.35 14.87 -4.87
C SER A 292 -4.55 15.74 -5.25
N THR A 293 -5.09 16.45 -4.27
CA THR A 293 -6.08 17.50 -4.47
C THR A 293 -5.50 18.85 -4.07
N LYS A 294 -6.26 19.92 -4.29
CA LYS A 294 -5.87 21.27 -3.85
C LYS A 294 -5.74 21.40 -2.33
N ASN A 295 -6.35 20.48 -1.57
CA ASN A 295 -6.37 20.50 -0.11
C ASN A 295 -5.26 19.66 0.52
N GLY A 296 -4.90 18.55 -0.09
CA GLY A 296 -3.90 17.62 0.43
C GLY A 296 -3.57 16.52 -0.57
N SER A 297 -2.83 15.51 -0.12
CA SER A 297 -2.44 14.40 -0.99
C SER A 297 -2.64 13.04 -0.32
N ILE A 298 -2.89 12.02 -1.13
CA ILE A 298 -2.74 10.62 -0.76
C ILE A 298 -1.67 10.03 -1.67
N THR A 299 -0.56 9.60 -1.09
CA THR A 299 0.48 8.82 -1.76
C THR A 299 0.35 7.39 -1.30
N SER A 300 0.19 6.44 -2.21
CA SER A 300 0.04 5.03 -1.85
C SER A 300 1.32 4.25 -2.07
N VAL A 301 1.61 3.37 -1.11
CA VAL A 301 2.62 2.32 -1.23
C VAL A 301 1.87 0.99 -1.18
N GLN A 302 1.87 0.30 -2.31
CA GLN A 302 1.09 -0.92 -2.52
C GLN A 302 2.04 -2.09 -2.66
N ALA A 303 1.99 -3.03 -1.72
CA ALA A 303 2.70 -4.29 -1.89
C ALA A 303 2.05 -5.09 -3.01
N VAL A 304 2.86 -5.55 -3.94
CA VAL A 304 2.41 -6.29 -5.12
C VAL A 304 2.99 -7.69 -5.09
N TYR A 305 2.12 -8.68 -5.06
CA TYR A 305 2.48 -10.08 -5.27
C TYR A 305 2.31 -10.42 -6.75
N VAL A 306 3.32 -11.07 -7.31
CA VAL A 306 3.32 -11.50 -8.71
C VAL A 306 3.24 -13.02 -8.74
N PRO A 307 2.08 -13.61 -9.12
CA PRO A 307 1.92 -15.05 -9.17
C PRO A 307 2.93 -15.71 -10.10
N ALA A 308 3.65 -16.71 -9.61
CA ALA A 308 4.67 -17.46 -10.36
C ALA A 308 5.75 -16.57 -11.04
N ASP A 309 5.99 -15.37 -10.50
CA ASP A 309 6.88 -14.36 -11.06
C ASP A 309 6.53 -13.95 -12.51
N ASP A 310 5.28 -14.18 -12.90
CA ASP A 310 4.77 -13.85 -14.23
C ASP A 310 4.16 -12.43 -14.26
N LEU A 311 4.95 -11.48 -14.75
CA LEU A 311 4.52 -10.08 -14.91
C LEU A 311 3.42 -9.89 -15.96
N THR A 312 3.15 -10.91 -16.78
CA THR A 312 2.08 -10.86 -17.78
C THR A 312 0.72 -11.34 -17.25
N ASP A 313 0.69 -11.88 -16.01
CA ASP A 313 -0.56 -12.21 -15.33
C ASP A 313 -1.46 -10.97 -15.27
N PRO A 314 -2.78 -11.10 -15.56
CA PRO A 314 -3.69 -9.96 -15.63
C PRO A 314 -3.75 -9.09 -14.36
N ALA A 315 -3.59 -9.67 -13.17
CA ALA A 315 -3.65 -8.91 -11.91
C ALA A 315 -2.46 -7.96 -11.74
N PRO A 316 -1.20 -8.41 -11.77
CA PRO A 316 -0.07 -7.49 -11.72
C PRO A 316 -0.03 -6.55 -12.93
N ALA A 317 -0.33 -7.03 -14.14
CA ALA A 317 -0.35 -6.19 -15.34
C ALA A 317 -1.31 -5.01 -15.22
N THR A 318 -2.52 -5.23 -14.69
CA THR A 318 -3.51 -4.18 -14.44
C THR A 318 -3.03 -3.20 -13.38
N THR A 319 -2.40 -3.70 -12.32
CA THR A 319 -1.84 -2.86 -11.26
C THR A 319 -0.69 -1.99 -11.79
N PHE A 320 0.23 -2.54 -12.57
CA PHE A 320 1.36 -1.79 -13.14
C PHE A 320 0.94 -0.60 -13.99
N ALA A 321 -0.20 -0.70 -14.69
CA ALA A 321 -0.72 0.40 -15.50
C ALA A 321 -1.01 1.66 -14.67
N HIS A 322 -1.24 1.53 -13.37
CA HIS A 322 -1.53 2.63 -12.46
C HIS A 322 -0.31 3.13 -11.68
N LEU A 323 0.79 2.39 -11.65
CA LEU A 323 1.95 2.75 -10.83
C LEU A 323 2.77 3.89 -11.43
N ASP A 324 3.17 4.82 -10.58
CA ASP A 324 4.05 5.95 -10.91
C ASP A 324 5.52 5.64 -10.58
N ALA A 325 5.76 4.80 -9.58
CA ALA A 325 7.09 4.36 -9.19
C ALA A 325 7.06 2.90 -8.72
N THR A 326 8.21 2.27 -8.78
CA THR A 326 8.41 0.89 -8.33
C THR A 326 9.64 0.81 -7.44
N THR A 327 9.47 0.31 -6.23
CA THR A 327 10.56 0.01 -5.29
C THR A 327 10.68 -1.50 -5.16
N VAL A 328 11.82 -2.04 -5.55
CA VAL A 328 12.11 -3.48 -5.50
C VAL A 328 13.07 -3.75 -4.37
N LEU A 329 12.67 -4.59 -3.41
CA LEU A 329 13.54 -5.10 -2.35
C LEU A 329 14.13 -6.44 -2.77
N GLU A 330 15.45 -6.53 -2.73
CA GLU A 330 16.20 -7.68 -3.25
C GLU A 330 16.98 -8.40 -2.14
N ARG A 331 16.81 -9.71 -2.08
CA ARG A 331 17.46 -10.55 -1.06
C ARG A 331 18.99 -10.54 -1.17
N SER A 332 19.52 -10.55 -2.37
CA SER A 332 20.97 -10.51 -2.60
C SER A 332 21.64 -9.26 -2.01
N ILE A 333 20.92 -8.14 -1.99
CA ILE A 333 21.38 -6.89 -1.36
C ILE A 333 21.31 -6.99 0.16
N ALA A 334 20.23 -7.57 0.70
CA ALA A 334 20.10 -7.82 2.14
C ALA A 334 21.21 -8.76 2.67
N GLU A 335 21.60 -9.76 1.89
CA GLU A 335 22.69 -10.68 2.22
C GLU A 335 24.07 -9.99 2.30
N LEU A 336 24.23 -8.87 1.62
CA LEU A 336 25.43 -8.01 1.74
C LEU A 336 25.41 -7.09 2.97
N GLY A 337 24.33 -7.14 3.76
CA GLY A 337 24.15 -6.26 4.92
C GLY A 337 23.78 -4.82 4.55
N ILE A 338 23.31 -4.59 3.34
CA ILE A 338 22.90 -3.27 2.86
C ILE A 338 21.40 -3.10 3.09
N TYR A 339 21.04 -2.20 3.98
CA TYR A 339 19.64 -1.86 4.29
C TYR A 339 19.38 -0.36 4.17
N PRO A 340 18.24 0.08 3.57
CA PRO A 340 17.20 -0.77 2.98
C PRO A 340 17.73 -1.54 1.76
N ALA A 341 17.26 -2.76 1.60
CA ALA A 341 17.73 -3.66 0.53
C ALA A 341 17.03 -3.35 -0.82
N VAL A 342 16.97 -2.10 -1.18
CA VAL A 342 16.36 -1.63 -2.43
C VAL A 342 17.30 -1.91 -3.60
N ASP A 343 16.77 -2.57 -4.62
CA ASP A 343 17.52 -2.80 -5.86
C ASP A 343 17.63 -1.49 -6.65
N PRO A 344 18.83 -0.91 -6.76
CA PRO A 344 19.02 0.38 -7.40
C PRO A 344 18.84 0.36 -8.92
N LEU A 345 18.96 -0.81 -9.54
CA LEU A 345 18.81 -1.01 -10.98
C LEU A 345 17.40 -1.47 -11.37
N GLY A 346 16.73 -2.20 -10.46
CA GLY A 346 15.37 -2.70 -10.66
C GLY A 346 14.27 -1.74 -10.24
N SER A 347 14.59 -0.71 -9.47
CA SER A 347 13.62 0.29 -9.00
C SER A 347 13.56 1.48 -9.95
N THR A 348 12.35 1.97 -10.22
CA THR A 348 12.10 3.02 -11.22
C THR A 348 11.11 4.06 -10.71
N SER A 349 11.11 5.24 -11.30
CA SER A 349 10.10 6.27 -11.06
C SER A 349 9.88 7.12 -12.31
N ARG A 350 8.62 7.45 -12.58
CA ARG A 350 8.23 8.32 -13.70
C ARG A 350 8.67 9.77 -13.50
N ILE A 351 8.81 10.22 -12.25
CA ILE A 351 9.23 11.59 -11.95
C ILE A 351 10.74 11.77 -11.93
N LEU A 352 11.52 10.72 -12.13
CA LEU A 352 12.96 10.85 -12.35
C LEU A 352 13.23 11.40 -13.76
N ASP A 353 12.92 12.66 -13.92
CA ASP A 353 13.01 13.44 -15.16
C ASP A 353 13.60 14.81 -14.81
N PRO A 354 14.56 15.34 -15.60
CA PRO A 354 15.22 16.61 -15.28
C PRO A 354 14.26 17.80 -15.15
N ARG A 355 13.09 17.72 -15.81
CA ARG A 355 12.07 18.79 -15.74
C ARG A 355 11.31 18.80 -14.40
N ILE A 356 11.32 17.69 -13.65
CA ILE A 356 10.59 17.54 -12.39
C ILE A 356 11.55 17.62 -11.20
N VAL A 357 12.59 16.78 -11.18
CA VAL A 357 13.54 16.70 -10.06
C VAL A 357 14.74 17.62 -10.19
N GLY A 358 14.96 18.20 -11.37
CA GLY A 358 16.10 19.03 -11.70
C GLY A 358 17.23 18.26 -12.39
N GLN A 359 18.08 19.00 -13.11
CA GLN A 359 19.16 18.43 -13.92
C GLN A 359 20.20 17.70 -13.06
N GLU A 360 20.65 18.32 -11.98
CA GLU A 360 21.68 17.73 -11.11
C GLU A 360 21.22 16.41 -10.48
N HIS A 361 20.02 16.35 -9.95
CA HIS A 361 19.45 15.12 -9.39
C HIS A 361 19.43 14.01 -10.45
N PHE A 362 18.92 14.33 -11.62
CA PHE A 362 18.82 13.37 -12.73
C PHE A 362 20.19 12.84 -13.16
N GLU A 363 21.17 13.71 -13.32
CA GLU A 363 22.53 13.32 -13.74
C GLU A 363 23.22 12.45 -12.70
N VAL A 364 23.09 12.78 -11.41
CA VAL A 364 23.67 11.98 -10.33
C VAL A 364 23.00 10.62 -10.25
N ALA A 365 21.68 10.54 -10.35
CA ALA A 365 20.95 9.28 -10.38
C ALA A 365 21.37 8.40 -11.55
N ARG A 366 21.51 8.96 -12.74
CA ARG A 366 22.03 8.26 -13.93
C ARG A 366 23.45 7.77 -13.74
N GLY A 367 24.32 8.62 -13.19
CA GLY A 367 25.70 8.24 -12.88
C GLY A 367 25.80 7.06 -11.91
N VAL A 368 24.96 7.04 -10.87
CA VAL A 368 24.86 5.93 -9.95
C VAL A 368 24.40 4.63 -10.65
N GLN A 369 23.37 4.74 -11.47
CA GLN A 369 22.86 3.58 -12.24
C GLN A 369 23.91 3.04 -13.21
N GLU A 370 24.61 3.91 -13.91
CA GLU A 370 25.66 3.53 -14.88
C GLU A 370 26.84 2.83 -14.21
N ILE A 371 27.32 3.35 -13.09
CA ILE A 371 28.45 2.74 -12.39
C ILE A 371 28.09 1.38 -11.77
N LEU A 372 26.87 1.27 -11.25
CA LEU A 372 26.40 -0.01 -10.69
C LEU A 372 26.12 -1.05 -11.79
N GLN A 373 25.62 -0.62 -12.94
CA GLN A 373 25.44 -1.50 -14.08
C GLN A 373 26.78 -2.00 -14.61
N LYS A 374 27.74 -1.13 -14.75
CA LYS A 374 29.11 -1.50 -15.16
C LYS A 374 29.74 -2.47 -14.17
N TYR A 375 29.57 -2.23 -12.88
CA TYR A 375 30.07 -3.14 -11.83
C TYR A 375 29.42 -4.53 -11.93
N LYS A 376 28.11 -4.58 -12.17
CA LYS A 376 27.39 -5.85 -12.39
C LYS A 376 27.96 -6.65 -13.56
N GLU A 377 28.28 -5.98 -14.67
CA GLU A 377 28.90 -6.60 -15.84
C GLU A 377 30.32 -7.13 -15.54
N LEU A 378 31.08 -6.42 -14.70
CA LEU A 378 32.43 -6.82 -14.30
C LEU A 378 32.46 -7.94 -13.27
N GLN A 379 31.37 -8.15 -12.52
CA GLN A 379 31.32 -9.19 -11.46
C GLN A 379 31.59 -10.59 -12.00
N ASP A 380 31.08 -10.93 -13.17
CA ASP A 380 31.33 -12.24 -13.81
C ASP A 380 32.81 -12.42 -14.15
N ILE A 381 33.45 -11.38 -14.64
CA ILE A 381 34.89 -11.37 -14.94
C ILE A 381 35.69 -11.52 -13.66
N ILE A 382 35.33 -10.78 -12.59
CA ILE A 382 35.99 -10.84 -11.30
C ILE A 382 35.87 -12.25 -10.68
N ALA A 383 34.72 -12.87 -10.78
CA ALA A 383 34.45 -14.20 -10.24
C ALA A 383 35.30 -15.30 -10.92
N ILE A 384 35.58 -15.15 -12.22
CA ILE A 384 36.29 -16.14 -13.02
C ILE A 384 37.81 -15.89 -13.02
N LEU A 385 38.22 -14.64 -13.24
CA LEU A 385 39.61 -14.27 -13.49
C LEU A 385 40.28 -13.53 -12.30
N GLY A 386 39.50 -13.02 -11.37
CA GLY A 386 39.97 -12.20 -10.24
C GLY A 386 40.09 -10.72 -10.58
N MET A 387 40.28 -9.91 -9.54
CA MET A 387 40.40 -8.44 -9.65
C MET A 387 41.66 -8.00 -10.42
N ASP A 388 42.73 -8.77 -10.34
CA ASP A 388 44.03 -8.40 -10.92
C ASP A 388 44.04 -8.35 -12.44
N GLU A 389 43.13 -9.08 -13.07
CA GLU A 389 42.94 -9.10 -14.53
C GLU A 389 42.18 -7.92 -15.11
N LEU A 390 41.61 -7.08 -14.25
CA LEU A 390 40.92 -5.86 -14.69
C LEU A 390 41.91 -4.77 -15.11
N SER A 391 41.49 -3.94 -16.07
CA SER A 391 42.20 -2.70 -16.38
C SER A 391 42.18 -1.74 -15.17
N GLU A 392 43.12 -0.81 -15.11
CA GLU A 392 43.14 0.17 -14.02
C GLU A 392 41.88 1.04 -13.99
N ASP A 393 41.30 1.35 -15.15
CA ASP A 393 40.03 2.07 -15.26
C ASP A 393 38.87 1.24 -14.68
N ASP A 394 38.81 -0.06 -14.98
CA ASP A 394 37.79 -0.94 -14.45
C ASP A 394 37.95 -1.17 -12.94
N LYS A 395 39.16 -1.25 -12.44
CA LYS A 395 39.44 -1.30 -10.99
C LYS A 395 38.92 -0.06 -10.28
N LEU A 396 39.09 1.12 -10.87
CA LEU A 396 38.57 2.38 -10.33
C LEU A 396 37.04 2.39 -10.32
N VAL A 397 36.41 1.94 -11.41
CA VAL A 397 34.94 1.77 -11.50
C VAL A 397 34.44 0.86 -10.40
N VAL A 398 35.06 -0.31 -10.19
CA VAL A 398 34.68 -1.26 -9.13
C VAL A 398 34.82 -0.62 -7.75
N SER A 399 35.92 0.08 -7.48
CA SER A 399 36.15 0.76 -6.21
C SER A 399 35.05 1.79 -5.90
N ARG A 400 34.74 2.65 -6.86
CA ARG A 400 33.70 3.65 -6.71
C ARG A 400 32.30 3.04 -6.62
N ALA A 401 32.00 2.01 -7.42
CA ALA A 401 30.72 1.30 -7.40
C ALA A 401 30.45 0.65 -6.04
N ARG A 402 31.46 0.05 -5.41
CA ARG A 402 31.34 -0.53 -4.07
C ARG A 402 31.06 0.51 -3.02
N LYS A 403 31.68 1.68 -3.13
CA LYS A 403 31.40 2.83 -2.24
C LYS A 403 29.99 3.35 -2.42
N VAL A 404 29.53 3.51 -3.67
CA VAL A 404 28.15 3.88 -4.01
C VAL A 404 27.16 2.88 -3.42
N GLN A 405 27.41 1.59 -3.62
CA GLN A 405 26.53 0.53 -3.11
C GLN A 405 26.39 0.59 -1.58
N ARG A 406 27.49 0.77 -0.87
CA ARG A 406 27.48 0.89 0.59
C ARG A 406 26.85 2.19 1.06
N PHE A 407 27.04 3.28 0.35
CA PHE A 407 26.44 4.58 0.67
C PHE A 407 24.91 4.61 0.43
N LEU A 408 24.37 3.69 -0.36
CA LEU A 408 22.91 3.49 -0.46
C LEU A 408 22.30 2.97 0.84
N SER A 409 23.08 2.36 1.72
CA SER A 409 22.62 1.96 3.05
C SER A 409 22.40 3.16 3.97
N GLN A 410 21.50 3.00 4.91
CA GLN A 410 21.12 4.07 5.83
C GLN A 410 20.55 3.49 7.12
N PRO A 411 20.94 3.99 8.30
CA PRO A 411 20.32 3.56 9.54
C PRO A 411 18.93 4.17 9.68
N PHE A 412 17.99 3.35 10.11
CA PHE A 412 16.59 3.75 10.31
C PHE A 412 16.27 4.03 11.77
N PHE A 413 15.46 5.04 12.04
CA PHE A 413 14.97 5.36 13.38
C PHE A 413 14.23 4.19 14.01
N VAL A 414 13.37 3.54 13.24
CA VAL A 414 12.55 2.40 13.71
C VAL A 414 13.36 1.13 13.97
N ALA A 415 14.59 1.05 13.48
CA ALA A 415 15.49 -0.09 13.64
C ALA A 415 16.58 0.12 14.71
N THR A 416 16.62 1.26 15.37
CA THR A 416 17.66 1.62 16.35
C THR A 416 17.80 0.56 17.44
N GLN A 417 16.72 0.00 17.94
CA GLN A 417 16.73 -1.04 18.96
C GLN A 417 17.37 -2.36 18.50
N PHE A 418 17.39 -2.63 17.21
CA PHE A 418 17.99 -3.85 16.64
C PHE A 418 19.42 -3.64 16.17
N THR A 419 19.72 -2.47 15.63
CA THR A 419 21.04 -2.16 15.03
C THR A 419 21.99 -1.47 15.98
N GLY A 420 21.49 -0.81 17.04
CA GLY A 420 22.27 0.05 17.91
C GLY A 420 22.76 1.33 17.24
N LEU A 421 22.27 1.64 16.04
CA LEU A 421 22.64 2.84 15.30
C LEU A 421 21.53 3.87 15.38
N ASP A 422 21.90 5.12 15.58
CA ASP A 422 20.96 6.24 15.53
C ASP A 422 20.44 6.40 14.10
N GLY A 423 19.11 6.51 13.97
CA GLY A 423 18.47 6.75 12.68
C GLY A 423 18.88 8.08 12.05
N LYS A 424 18.83 8.12 10.74
CA LYS A 424 19.15 9.31 9.95
C LYS A 424 18.04 9.62 8.95
N TYR A 425 17.55 10.86 8.97
CA TYR A 425 16.80 11.44 7.87
C TYR A 425 17.80 12.20 6.98
N VAL A 426 17.89 11.84 5.71
CA VAL A 426 18.85 12.47 4.80
C VAL A 426 18.10 13.34 3.79
N PRO A 427 18.23 14.67 3.85
CA PRO A 427 17.65 15.55 2.85
C PRO A 427 18.19 15.25 1.45
N ILE A 428 17.35 15.42 0.43
CA ILE A 428 17.73 15.10 -0.95
C ILE A 428 18.97 15.85 -1.42
N ALA A 429 19.16 17.10 -1.00
CA ALA A 429 20.34 17.87 -1.34
C ALA A 429 21.64 17.22 -0.85
N GLU A 430 21.63 16.67 0.36
CA GLU A 430 22.76 15.95 0.93
C GLU A 430 22.99 14.58 0.24
N THR A 431 21.92 13.91 -0.15
CA THR A 431 22.00 12.68 -0.94
C THR A 431 22.67 12.92 -2.29
N ILE A 432 22.22 13.93 -3.01
CA ILE A 432 22.79 14.32 -4.33
C ILE A 432 24.25 14.69 -4.18
N ARG A 433 24.59 15.52 -3.18
CA ARG A 433 25.97 15.94 -2.91
C ARG A 433 26.87 14.74 -2.63
N GLY A 434 26.46 13.87 -1.74
CA GLY A 434 27.26 12.70 -1.33
C GLY A 434 27.56 11.77 -2.48
N PHE A 435 26.56 11.37 -3.25
CA PHE A 435 26.76 10.50 -4.43
C PHE A 435 27.56 11.17 -5.54
N LYS A 436 27.33 12.45 -5.79
CA LYS A 436 28.11 13.24 -6.76
C LYS A 436 29.62 13.24 -6.40
N GLU A 437 29.95 13.48 -5.14
CA GLU A 437 31.33 13.47 -4.67
C GLU A 437 32.01 12.12 -4.85
N ILE A 438 31.31 11.01 -4.62
CA ILE A 438 31.83 9.65 -4.87
C ILE A 438 32.09 9.45 -6.36
N LEU A 439 31.13 9.83 -7.21
CA LEU A 439 31.25 9.66 -8.67
C LEU A 439 32.39 10.52 -9.27
N GLU A 440 32.61 11.71 -8.72
CA GLU A 440 33.70 12.61 -9.13
C GLU A 440 35.09 12.21 -8.58
N GLY A 441 35.15 11.19 -7.73
CA GLY A 441 36.39 10.67 -7.18
C GLY A 441 36.94 11.42 -5.99
N LYS A 442 36.20 12.32 -5.39
CA LYS A 442 36.64 13.10 -4.20
C LYS A 442 36.91 12.21 -2.98
N HIS A 443 36.40 11.01 -2.96
CA HIS A 443 36.53 10.05 -1.87
C HIS A 443 37.27 8.76 -2.28
N ASP A 444 38.05 8.81 -3.35
CA ASP A 444 38.78 7.62 -3.83
C ASP A 444 39.77 7.07 -2.79
N ASP A 445 40.32 7.92 -1.94
CA ASP A 445 41.24 7.55 -0.86
C ASP A 445 40.55 7.08 0.43
N VAL A 446 39.22 7.17 0.50
CA VAL A 446 38.45 6.80 1.69
C VAL A 446 38.09 5.30 1.61
N PRO A 447 38.32 4.51 2.71
CA PRO A 447 37.93 3.10 2.72
C PRO A 447 36.43 2.90 2.49
N GLU A 448 36.06 1.84 1.75
CA GLU A 448 34.66 1.56 1.44
C GLU A 448 33.79 1.31 2.69
N SER A 449 34.37 0.84 3.79
CA SER A 449 33.66 0.64 5.06
C SER A 449 33.11 1.92 5.68
N TYR A 450 33.69 3.07 5.35
CA TYR A 450 33.21 4.38 5.80
C TYR A 450 31.80 4.70 5.32
N PHE A 451 31.44 4.21 4.14
CA PHE A 451 30.16 4.52 3.49
C PHE A 451 28.99 3.65 3.97
N LEU A 452 29.29 2.55 4.66
CA LEU A 452 28.24 1.66 5.18
C LEU A 452 27.51 2.33 6.35
N ASN A 453 26.20 2.45 6.25
CA ASN A 453 25.35 3.13 7.23
C ASN A 453 25.74 4.59 7.51
N ALA A 454 26.44 5.21 6.59
CA ALA A 454 26.66 6.65 6.63
C ALA A 454 25.36 7.37 6.20
N GLY A 455 24.90 8.30 6.99
CA GLY A 455 23.76 9.14 6.62
C GLY A 455 24.16 10.14 5.55
N THR A 456 24.94 11.14 5.96
CA THR A 456 25.47 12.18 5.08
C THR A 456 27.01 12.06 5.02
N MET A 457 27.57 12.62 3.96
CA MET A 457 29.02 12.83 3.89
C MET A 457 29.44 13.90 4.92
N ARG A 458 30.52 13.63 5.64
CA ARG A 458 31.14 14.55 6.60
C ARG A 458 32.10 15.51 5.90
#